data_7e322cd9640b0925f65cd4f13a59ecdf
#
_entry.id   7e322cd9640b0925f65cd4f13a59ecdf
#
_cell.length_a   1.000
_cell.length_b   1.000
_cell.length_c   1.000
_cell.angle_alpha   90.00
_cell.angle_beta   90.00
_cell.angle_gamma   90.00
#
_symmetry.space_group_name_H-M   'P 1'
#
loop_
_entity.id
_entity.type
_entity.pdbx_description
1 polymer ?
#
loop_
_entity_poly.entity_id
_entity_poly.type
_entity_poly.pdbx_seq_one_letter_code
_entity_poly.pdbx_strand_id
1 'polypeptide(L)'
;DVIAAQMAVEDFGSKVLGRPIEVLSADHMNKADIGAQVARSWYDQQDVQMITGLGNSAVALAVQEITKNKNRVQISTSAGTAELTGKSCSPNGAHWVFDTYALAQVTGKAAVRQGADSWYFITADYAFGHALEQDTGTVVRAAGGKVLGTSRYPAGSPDFASYLLSAQTSGAKVIGLANSGGDTINSVKQANELGITQGGQSLVALLAFTTNIKAAGLTATKGLIFTEAFYWDQDDETRAFSKRFASRHHNRPPTSLQAGTYSGTMHYLKAVAAAGTLDPATVMKKMREIPVNDFMTKDGRLREDGRLIRNMYLLQVKAPEESKGEWDLLKVLSTVSGEEAFRPLGEGGCSLGRG
;
A
#
# COMPACT_ATOMS: atom_id res chain seq x y z
N ASP A 1 0.07 11.50 -5.34
CA ASP A 1 -1.36 11.45 -4.99
C ASP A 1 -2.14 12.66 -5.52
N VAL A 2 -1.66 13.93 -5.37
CA VAL A 2 -2.38 15.15 -5.77
C VAL A 2 -2.87 15.11 -7.22
N ILE A 3 -1.97 14.81 -8.17
CA ILE A 3 -2.32 14.69 -9.61
C ILE A 3 -3.45 13.67 -9.81
N ALA A 4 -3.38 12.54 -9.14
CA ALA A 4 -4.40 11.49 -9.26
C ALA A 4 -5.77 11.93 -8.71
N ALA A 5 -5.79 12.62 -7.56
CA ALA A 5 -7.01 13.19 -7.00
C ALA A 5 -7.62 14.26 -7.93
N GLN A 6 -6.78 15.15 -8.48
CA GLN A 6 -7.21 16.16 -9.46
C GLN A 6 -7.79 15.52 -10.72
N MET A 7 -7.13 14.48 -11.26
CA MET A 7 -7.66 13.73 -12.42
C MET A 7 -9.03 13.10 -12.12
N ALA A 8 -9.21 12.52 -10.93
CA ALA A 8 -10.50 11.96 -10.53
C ALA A 8 -11.61 13.03 -10.46
N VAL A 9 -11.29 14.21 -9.89
CA VAL A 9 -12.22 15.34 -9.82
C VAL A 9 -12.58 15.86 -11.20
N GLU A 10 -11.61 16.03 -12.09
CA GLU A 10 -11.83 16.45 -13.49
C GLU A 10 -12.72 15.45 -14.24
N ASP A 11 -12.39 14.17 -14.16
CA ASP A 11 -13.14 13.09 -14.85
C ASP A 11 -14.55 12.92 -14.28
N PHE A 12 -14.76 13.24 -13.02
CA PHE A 12 -16.09 13.26 -12.40
C PHE A 12 -16.95 14.47 -12.85
N GLY A 13 -16.34 15.52 -13.38
CA GLY A 13 -17.02 16.73 -13.85
C GLY A 13 -16.84 17.94 -12.94
N SER A 14 -15.88 17.94 -12.04
CA SER A 14 -15.43 19.04 -11.18
C SER A 14 -16.49 19.63 -10.23
N LYS A 15 -17.68 19.02 -10.15
CA LYS A 15 -18.78 19.42 -9.27
C LYS A 15 -19.51 18.20 -8.70
N VAL A 16 -19.95 18.32 -7.45
CA VAL A 16 -20.86 17.35 -6.82
C VAL A 16 -21.92 18.11 -6.02
N LEU A 17 -23.17 17.65 -6.04
CA LEU A 17 -24.31 18.31 -5.42
C LEU A 17 -24.42 19.80 -5.80
N GLY A 18 -24.09 20.15 -7.06
CA GLY A 18 -24.12 21.52 -7.57
C GLY A 18 -22.97 22.42 -7.11
N ARG A 19 -22.04 21.95 -6.28
CA ARG A 19 -20.90 22.69 -5.74
C ARG A 19 -19.60 22.31 -6.42
N PRO A 20 -18.67 23.24 -6.66
CA PRO A 20 -17.33 22.91 -7.16
C PRO A 20 -16.57 22.07 -6.12
N ILE A 21 -15.69 21.20 -6.63
CA ILE A 21 -14.82 20.36 -5.80
C ILE A 21 -13.43 20.98 -5.79
N GLU A 22 -12.90 21.22 -4.58
CA GLU A 22 -11.53 21.68 -4.36
C GLU A 22 -10.65 20.55 -3.83
N VAL A 23 -9.42 20.48 -4.31
CA VAL A 23 -8.39 19.55 -3.84
C VAL A 23 -7.31 20.35 -3.11
N LEU A 24 -7.22 20.12 -1.80
CA LEU A 24 -6.14 20.66 -0.97
C LEU A 24 -5.02 19.65 -0.85
N SER A 25 -3.79 20.12 -0.62
CA SER A 25 -2.66 19.21 -0.34
C SER A 25 -1.74 19.79 0.73
N ALA A 26 -1.15 18.92 1.52
CA ALA A 26 -0.12 19.25 2.50
C ALA A 26 0.85 18.09 2.65
N ASP A 27 2.08 18.41 3.05
CA ASP A 27 3.09 17.41 3.37
C ASP A 27 3.09 17.20 4.90
N HIS A 28 2.79 15.99 5.33
CA HIS A 28 2.86 15.60 6.74
C HIS A 28 4.28 15.20 7.20
N MET A 29 5.29 15.24 6.30
CA MET A 29 6.69 14.97 6.59
C MET A 29 6.95 13.64 7.32
N ASN A 30 6.08 12.64 7.12
CA ASN A 30 6.05 11.36 7.83
C ASN A 30 5.92 11.48 9.36
N LYS A 31 5.34 12.58 9.85
CA LYS A 31 5.15 12.86 11.28
C LYS A 31 3.66 12.87 11.63
N ALA A 32 3.29 12.04 12.60
CA ALA A 32 1.89 11.86 13.01
C ALA A 32 1.29 13.15 13.61
N ASP A 33 2.07 13.92 14.38
CA ASP A 33 1.67 15.19 14.96
C ASP A 33 1.38 16.27 13.90
N ILE A 34 2.22 16.35 12.87
CA ILE A 34 2.02 17.28 11.74
C ILE A 34 0.76 16.88 10.96
N GLY A 35 0.63 15.60 10.59
CA GLY A 35 -0.56 15.10 9.90
C GLY A 35 -1.84 15.34 10.70
N ALA A 36 -1.81 15.11 12.00
CA ALA A 36 -2.91 15.38 12.91
C ALA A 36 -3.28 16.87 12.98
N GLN A 37 -2.29 17.76 13.02
CA GLN A 37 -2.50 19.20 13.04
C GLN A 37 -3.14 19.67 11.72
N VAL A 38 -2.63 19.22 10.59
CA VAL A 38 -3.19 19.54 9.26
C VAL A 38 -4.63 19.05 9.16
N ALA A 39 -4.93 17.83 9.56
CA ALA A 39 -6.28 17.27 9.51
C ALA A 39 -7.27 18.09 10.36
N ARG A 40 -6.91 18.48 11.58
CA ARG A 40 -7.74 19.36 12.42
C ARG A 40 -7.99 20.69 11.75
N SER A 41 -6.94 21.35 11.26
CA SER A 41 -7.08 22.64 10.57
C SER A 41 -7.99 22.54 9.34
N TRP A 42 -7.85 21.49 8.55
CA TRP A 42 -8.69 21.27 7.37
C TRP A 42 -10.16 21.04 7.73
N TYR A 43 -10.45 20.26 8.76
CA TYR A 43 -11.81 20.02 9.20
C TYR A 43 -12.45 21.24 9.88
N ASP A 44 -11.69 21.95 10.72
CA ASP A 44 -12.24 23.03 11.54
C ASP A 44 -12.30 24.38 10.82
N GLN A 45 -11.39 24.64 9.88
CA GLN A 45 -11.24 25.95 9.24
C GLN A 45 -11.59 25.96 7.75
N GLN A 46 -11.49 24.81 7.07
CA GLN A 46 -11.64 24.74 5.62
C GLN A 46 -12.77 23.81 5.18
N ASP A 47 -13.55 23.28 6.12
CA ASP A 47 -14.71 22.39 5.90
C ASP A 47 -14.40 21.20 4.97
N VAL A 48 -13.19 20.65 5.05
CA VAL A 48 -12.79 19.45 4.26
C VAL A 48 -13.71 18.28 4.63
N GLN A 49 -14.23 17.59 3.63
CA GLN A 49 -15.19 16.49 3.82
C GLN A 49 -14.52 15.12 3.81
N MET A 50 -13.42 14.98 3.08
CA MET A 50 -12.70 13.72 2.94
C MET A 50 -11.19 13.96 2.84
N ILE A 51 -10.41 13.18 3.57
CA ILE A 51 -8.95 13.11 3.45
C ILE A 51 -8.55 11.79 2.81
N THR A 52 -7.60 11.86 1.87
CA THR A 52 -7.03 10.67 1.19
C THR A 52 -5.50 10.74 1.11
N GLY A 53 -4.87 9.69 0.65
CA GLY A 53 -3.41 9.55 0.61
C GLY A 53 -2.88 8.93 1.90
N LEU A 54 -2.23 9.76 2.74
CA LEU A 54 -1.71 9.38 4.06
C LEU A 54 -0.62 8.32 3.98
N GLY A 55 0.50 8.66 3.33
CA GLY A 55 1.61 7.75 2.99
C GLY A 55 2.42 7.17 4.18
N ASN A 56 1.97 7.36 5.42
CA ASN A 56 2.62 6.83 6.63
C ASN A 56 1.58 6.24 7.57
N SER A 57 1.80 5.02 8.06
CA SER A 57 0.84 4.30 8.89
C SER A 57 0.53 4.99 10.22
N ALA A 58 1.53 5.59 10.88
CA ALA A 58 1.30 6.34 12.12
C ALA A 58 0.48 7.61 11.88
N VAL A 59 0.74 8.30 10.76
CA VAL A 59 -0.07 9.45 10.33
C VAL A 59 -1.51 9.03 10.04
N ALA A 60 -1.69 7.95 9.27
CA ALA A 60 -3.02 7.48 8.89
C ALA A 60 -3.87 7.07 10.10
N LEU A 61 -3.26 6.39 11.08
CA LEU A 61 -3.95 6.02 12.33
C LEU A 61 -4.36 7.26 13.14
N ALA A 62 -3.46 8.24 13.30
CA ALA A 62 -3.75 9.47 14.02
C ALA A 62 -4.84 10.30 13.33
N VAL A 63 -4.79 10.42 11.99
CA VAL A 63 -5.80 11.13 11.20
C VAL A 63 -7.14 10.39 11.24
N GLN A 64 -7.16 9.05 11.24
CA GLN A 64 -8.39 8.26 11.30
C GLN A 64 -9.18 8.52 12.58
N GLU A 65 -8.51 8.62 13.73
CA GLU A 65 -9.16 8.95 14.99
C GLU A 65 -9.73 10.38 14.98
N ILE A 66 -8.99 11.35 14.43
CA ILE A 66 -9.48 12.72 14.26
C ILE A 66 -10.68 12.76 13.31
N THR A 67 -10.61 12.07 12.18
CA THR A 67 -11.68 11.99 11.17
C THR A 67 -12.96 11.42 11.76
N LYS A 68 -12.85 10.35 12.56
CA LYS A 68 -13.96 9.77 13.30
C LYS A 68 -14.61 10.78 14.25
N ASN A 69 -13.78 11.47 15.08
CA ASN A 69 -14.26 12.46 16.04
C ASN A 69 -14.88 13.70 15.40
N LYS A 70 -14.42 14.08 14.21
CA LYS A 70 -14.95 15.20 13.43
C LYS A 70 -16.11 14.80 12.52
N ASN A 71 -16.52 13.53 12.54
CA ASN A 71 -17.54 12.98 11.66
C ASN A 71 -17.29 13.36 10.19
N ARG A 72 -16.11 13.00 9.67
CA ARG A 72 -15.68 13.18 8.28
C ARG A 72 -15.29 11.82 7.69
N VAL A 73 -14.84 11.77 6.44
CA VAL A 73 -14.44 10.53 5.77
C VAL A 73 -12.93 10.47 5.56
N GLN A 74 -12.32 9.32 5.79
CA GLN A 74 -10.95 9.03 5.42
C GLN A 74 -10.89 7.86 4.44
N ILE A 75 -10.16 8.03 3.34
CA ILE A 75 -9.82 6.94 2.42
C ILE A 75 -8.30 6.82 2.37
N SER A 76 -7.77 5.86 3.12
CA SER A 76 -6.33 5.60 3.15
C SER A 76 -5.92 4.82 1.90
N THR A 77 -5.09 5.43 1.05
CA THR A 77 -4.65 4.86 -0.22
C THR A 77 -3.16 4.54 -0.25
N SER A 78 -2.41 5.01 0.75
CA SER A 78 -0.95 4.92 0.74
C SER A 78 -0.34 4.34 2.03
N ALA A 79 -1.05 4.35 3.16
CA ALA A 79 -0.61 3.67 4.38
C ALA A 79 -0.83 2.15 4.28
N GLY A 80 0.04 1.38 4.91
CA GLY A 80 0.00 -0.08 4.80
C GLY A 80 -0.52 -0.82 6.03
N THR A 81 -0.55 -0.23 7.22
CA THR A 81 -0.92 -1.00 8.42
C THR A 81 -2.32 -1.58 8.36
N ALA A 82 -2.45 -2.90 8.57
CA ALA A 82 -3.74 -3.59 8.65
C ALA A 82 -4.60 -3.17 9.87
N GLU A 83 -4.01 -2.41 10.83
CA GLU A 83 -4.74 -1.89 11.99
C GLU A 83 -5.83 -0.88 11.62
N LEU A 84 -5.72 -0.20 10.47
CA LEU A 84 -6.76 0.72 9.97
C LEU A 84 -8.13 0.06 9.77
N THR A 85 -8.15 -1.24 9.50
CA THR A 85 -9.36 -2.08 9.37
C THR A 85 -9.40 -3.20 10.41
N GLY A 86 -8.48 -3.14 11.38
CA GLY A 86 -8.38 -4.00 12.55
C GLY A 86 -8.86 -3.29 13.81
N LYS A 87 -8.03 -3.29 14.85
CA LYS A 87 -8.37 -2.70 16.17
C LYS A 87 -8.72 -1.21 16.08
N SER A 88 -8.14 -0.49 15.13
CA SER A 88 -8.36 0.94 14.94
C SER A 88 -9.41 1.24 13.86
N CYS A 89 -10.23 0.28 13.46
CA CYS A 89 -11.25 0.50 12.43
C CYS A 89 -12.23 1.62 12.80
N SER A 90 -12.70 2.32 11.78
CA SER A 90 -13.62 3.46 11.93
C SER A 90 -14.80 3.30 10.97
N PRO A 91 -16.04 3.62 11.39
CA PRO A 91 -17.19 3.61 10.50
C PRO A 91 -17.04 4.61 9.34
N ASN A 92 -16.17 5.61 9.50
CA ASN A 92 -15.87 6.67 8.56
C ASN A 92 -14.55 6.44 7.79
N GLY A 93 -13.89 5.30 7.98
CA GLY A 93 -12.62 4.97 7.37
C GLY A 93 -12.76 3.93 6.26
N ALA A 94 -11.98 4.10 5.19
CA ALA A 94 -11.77 3.07 4.18
C ALA A 94 -10.27 2.89 3.92
N HIS A 95 -9.82 1.65 3.78
CA HIS A 95 -8.46 1.28 3.43
C HIS A 95 -8.45 0.67 2.03
N TRP A 96 -7.89 1.38 1.05
CA TRP A 96 -8.26 1.22 -0.34
C TRP A 96 -7.36 0.30 -1.14
N VAL A 97 -6.05 0.31 -0.89
CA VAL A 97 -5.07 -0.34 -1.78
C VAL A 97 -4.60 -1.68 -1.22
N PHE A 98 -3.50 -1.71 -0.50
CA PHE A 98 -2.94 -2.89 0.15
C PHE A 98 -2.94 -2.71 1.67
N ASP A 99 -2.65 -3.78 2.39
CA ASP A 99 -2.27 -3.72 3.80
C ASP A 99 -1.18 -4.75 4.12
N THR A 100 -0.59 -4.63 5.31
CA THR A 100 0.50 -5.48 5.75
C THR A 100 0.11 -6.95 5.79
N TYR A 101 -1.15 -7.26 6.07
CA TYR A 101 -1.65 -8.62 6.04
C TYR A 101 -1.66 -9.18 4.61
N ALA A 102 -2.21 -8.46 3.64
CA ALA A 102 -2.25 -8.90 2.24
C ALA A 102 -0.85 -9.05 1.65
N LEU A 103 0.07 -8.11 1.96
CA LEU A 103 1.46 -8.22 1.55
C LEU A 103 2.12 -9.48 2.10
N ALA A 104 1.90 -9.79 3.38
CA ALA A 104 2.40 -10.99 4.03
C ALA A 104 1.80 -12.27 3.43
N GLN A 105 0.47 -12.32 3.25
CA GLN A 105 -0.22 -13.49 2.70
C GLN A 105 0.26 -13.83 1.29
N VAL A 106 0.36 -12.83 0.42
CA VAL A 106 0.71 -13.08 -0.98
C VAL A 106 2.22 -13.33 -1.13
N THR A 107 3.08 -12.40 -0.70
CA THR A 107 4.54 -12.54 -0.88
C THR A 107 5.14 -13.57 0.07
N GLY A 108 4.80 -13.50 1.37
CA GLY A 108 5.37 -14.41 2.38
C GLY A 108 5.03 -15.86 2.11
N LYS A 109 3.75 -16.16 1.83
CA LYS A 109 3.29 -17.52 1.52
C LYS A 109 3.87 -18.05 0.20
N ALA A 110 3.99 -17.18 -0.82
CA ALA A 110 4.62 -17.56 -2.08
C ALA A 110 6.09 -17.95 -1.89
N ALA A 111 6.84 -17.16 -1.11
CA ALA A 111 8.25 -17.43 -0.83
C ALA A 111 8.43 -18.74 -0.05
N VAL A 112 7.61 -19.00 0.99
CA VAL A 112 7.69 -20.26 1.76
C VAL A 112 7.40 -21.47 0.87
N ARG A 113 6.40 -21.38 -0.01
CA ARG A 113 6.11 -22.46 -0.98
C ARG A 113 7.26 -22.74 -1.96
N GLN A 114 8.13 -21.78 -2.20
CA GLN A 114 9.35 -21.93 -3.00
C GLN A 114 10.55 -22.47 -2.18
N GLY A 115 10.35 -22.87 -0.94
CA GLY A 115 11.39 -23.45 -0.08
C GLY A 115 12.07 -22.44 0.85
N ALA A 116 11.56 -21.22 0.94
CA ALA A 116 12.02 -20.17 1.86
C ALA A 116 11.49 -20.42 3.28
N ASP A 117 12.02 -21.44 3.97
CA ASP A 117 11.52 -21.94 5.24
C ASP A 117 12.16 -21.28 6.48
N SER A 118 13.18 -20.45 6.30
CA SER A 118 13.82 -19.70 7.39
C SER A 118 14.06 -18.25 7.01
N TRP A 119 13.61 -17.34 7.89
CA TRP A 119 13.56 -15.90 7.66
C TRP A 119 14.31 -15.11 8.71
N TYR A 120 14.93 -14.04 8.27
CA TYR A 120 15.43 -12.96 9.12
C TYR A 120 14.87 -11.65 8.59
N PHE A 121 14.38 -10.78 9.48
CA PHE A 121 13.81 -9.49 9.06
C PHE A 121 14.78 -8.34 9.24
N ILE A 122 14.78 -7.41 8.28
CA ILE A 122 15.33 -6.05 8.42
C ILE A 122 14.14 -5.10 8.43
N THR A 123 13.86 -4.53 9.59
CA THR A 123 12.59 -3.86 9.90
C THR A 123 12.78 -2.40 10.20
N ALA A 124 12.08 -1.54 9.46
CA ALA A 124 12.00 -0.11 9.78
C ALA A 124 11.26 0.09 11.12
N ASP A 125 11.89 0.80 12.05
CA ASP A 125 11.42 0.94 13.44
C ASP A 125 10.29 1.96 13.60
N TYR A 126 9.13 1.66 12.98
CA TYR A 126 7.88 2.41 13.12
C TYR A 126 6.66 1.51 12.82
N ALA A 127 5.46 2.05 13.02
CA ALA A 127 4.20 1.29 12.97
C ALA A 127 4.04 0.37 11.75
N PHE A 128 4.42 0.84 10.55
CA PHE A 128 4.34 0.04 9.34
C PHE A 128 5.31 -1.15 9.36
N GLY A 129 6.59 -0.90 9.66
CA GLY A 129 7.61 -1.96 9.68
C GLY A 129 7.27 -3.06 10.70
N HIS A 130 6.83 -2.65 11.90
CA HIS A 130 6.40 -3.59 12.95
C HIS A 130 5.20 -4.44 12.51
N ALA A 131 4.17 -3.82 11.92
CA ALA A 131 3.01 -4.53 11.43
C ALA A 131 3.38 -5.53 10.32
N LEU A 132 4.23 -5.11 9.39
CA LEU A 132 4.66 -5.94 8.26
C LEU A 132 5.54 -7.13 8.72
N GLU A 133 6.46 -6.92 9.66
CA GLU A 133 7.25 -7.97 10.30
C GLU A 133 6.33 -8.98 11.01
N GLN A 134 5.39 -8.48 11.82
CA GLN A 134 4.47 -9.31 12.59
C GLN A 134 3.56 -10.15 11.69
N ASP A 135 2.91 -9.52 10.72
CA ASP A 135 2.00 -10.21 9.78
C ASP A 135 2.76 -11.27 8.97
N THR A 136 3.94 -10.90 8.41
CA THR A 136 4.76 -11.84 7.63
C THR A 136 5.29 -12.98 8.49
N GLY A 137 5.78 -12.69 9.69
CA GLY A 137 6.25 -13.70 10.63
C GLY A 137 5.15 -14.69 11.02
N THR A 138 3.91 -14.23 11.15
CA THR A 138 2.75 -15.09 11.41
C THR A 138 2.46 -16.01 10.21
N VAL A 139 2.45 -15.48 9.01
CA VAL A 139 2.25 -16.26 7.77
C VAL A 139 3.36 -17.30 7.57
N VAL A 140 4.62 -16.89 7.77
CA VAL A 140 5.77 -17.78 7.65
C VAL A 140 5.66 -18.97 8.61
N ARG A 141 5.35 -18.71 9.89
CA ARG A 141 5.17 -19.79 10.89
C ARG A 141 3.98 -20.66 10.58
N ALA A 142 2.85 -20.09 10.17
CA ALA A 142 1.65 -20.85 9.79
C ALA A 142 1.90 -21.76 8.56
N ALA A 143 2.80 -21.36 7.67
CA ALA A 143 3.23 -22.14 6.51
C ALA A 143 4.36 -23.16 6.83
N GLY A 144 4.74 -23.32 8.10
CA GLY A 144 5.77 -24.27 8.55
C GLY A 144 7.19 -23.73 8.54
N GLY A 145 7.38 -22.44 8.23
CA GLY A 145 8.68 -21.78 8.25
C GLY A 145 9.07 -21.27 9.66
N LYS A 146 10.29 -20.76 9.76
CA LYS A 146 10.89 -20.25 11.00
C LYS A 146 11.34 -18.81 10.83
N VAL A 147 11.16 -17.98 11.85
CA VAL A 147 11.78 -16.66 11.96
C VAL A 147 12.98 -16.79 12.91
N LEU A 148 14.18 -16.58 12.38
CA LEU A 148 15.43 -16.73 13.11
C LEU A 148 15.83 -15.45 13.88
N GLY A 149 15.33 -14.30 13.45
CA GLY A 149 15.60 -13.03 14.12
C GLY A 149 15.13 -11.83 13.32
N THR A 150 15.41 -10.66 13.89
CA THR A 150 15.12 -9.37 13.27
C THR A 150 16.18 -8.34 13.69
N SER A 151 16.50 -7.43 12.78
CA SER A 151 17.22 -6.19 13.06
C SER A 151 16.30 -5.01 12.79
N ARG A 152 16.08 -4.16 13.80
CA ARG A 152 15.31 -2.93 13.65
C ARG A 152 16.24 -1.74 13.49
N TYR A 153 15.86 -0.79 12.64
CA TYR A 153 16.65 0.38 12.31
C TYR A 153 15.75 1.63 12.20
N PRO A 154 16.26 2.83 12.49
CA PRO A 154 15.51 4.08 12.31
C PRO A 154 15.14 4.28 10.85
N ALA A 155 13.86 4.53 10.54
CA ALA A 155 13.40 4.77 9.19
C ALA A 155 14.17 5.93 8.53
N GLY A 156 14.49 5.78 7.23
CA GLY A 156 15.31 6.74 6.49
C GLY A 156 16.82 6.58 6.70
N SER A 157 17.28 5.45 7.24
CA SER A 157 18.71 5.16 7.38
C SER A 157 19.40 5.08 6.02
N PRO A 158 20.57 5.71 5.85
CA PRO A 158 21.33 5.61 4.61
C PRO A 158 22.18 4.33 4.52
N ASP A 159 22.49 3.70 5.65
CA ASP A 159 23.40 2.55 5.77
C ASP A 159 22.71 1.34 6.35
N PHE A 160 22.83 0.22 5.65
CA PHE A 160 22.23 -1.08 6.01
C PHE A 160 23.27 -2.18 6.23
N ALA A 161 24.57 -1.89 6.07
CA ALA A 161 25.63 -2.90 6.08
C ALA A 161 25.61 -3.77 7.34
N SER A 162 25.51 -3.16 8.53
CA SER A 162 25.52 -3.89 9.81
C SER A 162 24.27 -4.79 9.96
N TYR A 163 23.11 -4.31 9.54
CA TYR A 163 21.85 -5.08 9.59
C TYR A 163 21.87 -6.25 8.59
N LEU A 164 22.41 -6.04 7.40
CA LEU A 164 22.58 -7.05 6.36
C LEU A 164 23.58 -8.14 6.78
N LEU A 165 24.71 -7.76 7.40
CA LEU A 165 25.69 -8.71 7.94
C LEU A 165 25.09 -9.55 9.08
N SER A 166 24.28 -8.95 9.96
CA SER A 166 23.53 -9.68 10.99
C SER A 166 22.56 -10.68 10.36
N ALA A 167 21.85 -10.29 9.33
CA ALA A 167 20.95 -11.18 8.60
C ALA A 167 21.72 -12.30 7.88
N GLN A 168 22.87 -12.01 7.28
CA GLN A 168 23.74 -12.99 6.65
C GLN A 168 24.24 -14.05 7.65
N THR A 169 24.71 -13.58 8.81
CA THR A 169 25.25 -14.44 9.88
C THR A 169 24.18 -15.33 10.51
N SER A 170 22.90 -14.93 10.45
CA SER A 170 21.78 -15.74 10.96
C SER A 170 21.61 -17.08 10.25
N GLY A 171 22.12 -17.22 9.03
CA GLY A 171 21.94 -18.40 8.19
C GLY A 171 20.51 -18.59 7.67
N ALA A 172 19.65 -17.57 7.78
CA ALA A 172 18.32 -17.60 7.22
C ALA A 172 18.38 -17.74 5.69
N LYS A 173 17.49 -18.52 5.09
CA LYS A 173 17.40 -18.62 3.63
C LYS A 173 16.88 -17.34 3.00
N VAL A 174 16.06 -16.61 3.74
CA VAL A 174 15.43 -15.36 3.27
C VAL A 174 15.70 -14.21 4.22
N ILE A 175 16.05 -13.08 3.65
CA ILE A 175 16.06 -11.79 4.30
C ILE A 175 14.81 -11.03 3.87
N GLY A 176 13.85 -10.90 4.77
CA GLY A 176 12.61 -10.16 4.56
C GLY A 176 12.79 -8.68 4.86
N LEU A 177 12.62 -7.83 3.84
CA LEU A 177 12.73 -6.39 4.00
C LEU A 177 11.37 -5.81 4.42
N ALA A 178 11.18 -5.61 5.73
CA ALA A 178 9.98 -4.99 6.30
C ALA A 178 10.14 -3.47 6.32
N ASN A 179 10.27 -2.89 5.12
CA ASN A 179 10.49 -1.47 4.88
C ASN A 179 9.84 -1.02 3.57
N SER A 180 10.06 0.22 3.17
CA SER A 180 9.53 0.79 1.92
C SER A 180 10.35 1.97 1.41
N GLY A 181 10.10 2.39 0.18
CA GLY A 181 10.68 3.60 -0.40
C GLY A 181 12.21 3.56 -0.53
N GLY A 182 12.87 4.60 -0.04
CA GLY A 182 14.34 4.74 -0.07
C GLY A 182 15.05 3.64 0.69
N ASP A 183 14.48 3.20 1.81
CA ASP A 183 15.05 2.14 2.65
C ASP A 183 15.11 0.80 1.89
N THR A 184 14.05 0.46 1.13
CA THR A 184 14.06 -0.73 0.26
C THR A 184 15.14 -0.60 -0.83
N ILE A 185 15.25 0.56 -1.46
CA ILE A 185 16.26 0.80 -2.50
C ILE A 185 17.67 0.61 -1.94
N ASN A 186 17.96 1.23 -0.80
CA ASN A 186 19.29 1.18 -0.17
C ASN A 186 19.63 -0.23 0.34
N SER A 187 18.70 -0.90 1.01
CA SER A 187 18.94 -2.27 1.50
C SER A 187 19.18 -3.25 0.35
N VAL A 188 18.44 -3.17 -0.75
CA VAL A 188 18.65 -4.04 -1.92
C VAL A 188 20.01 -3.77 -2.59
N LYS A 189 20.38 -2.50 -2.80
CA LYS A 189 21.67 -2.14 -3.38
C LYS A 189 22.83 -2.64 -2.53
N GLN A 190 22.81 -2.35 -1.23
CA GLN A 190 23.88 -2.75 -0.31
C GLN A 190 23.94 -4.27 -0.12
N ALA A 191 22.81 -4.97 -0.12
CA ALA A 191 22.79 -6.43 -0.10
C ALA A 191 23.47 -7.03 -1.34
N ASN A 192 23.28 -6.41 -2.51
CA ASN A 192 23.96 -6.82 -3.74
C ASN A 192 25.47 -6.52 -3.70
N GLU A 193 25.87 -5.35 -3.21
CA GLU A 193 27.27 -4.98 -3.01
C GLU A 193 28.00 -5.91 -2.03
N LEU A 194 27.33 -6.34 -0.99
CA LEU A 194 27.86 -7.29 0.01
C LEU A 194 27.82 -8.76 -0.47
N GLY A 195 27.32 -9.04 -1.66
CA GLY A 195 27.25 -10.40 -2.18
C GLY A 195 26.25 -11.32 -1.45
N ILE A 196 25.25 -10.79 -0.77
CA ILE A 196 24.29 -11.57 0.04
C ILE A 196 23.60 -12.65 -0.79
N THR A 197 23.07 -12.26 -1.96
CA THR A 197 22.36 -13.20 -2.83
C THR A 197 23.27 -14.20 -3.53
N GLN A 198 24.51 -13.82 -3.81
CA GLN A 198 25.54 -14.74 -4.32
C GLN A 198 25.96 -15.76 -3.26
N GLY A 199 25.83 -15.41 -1.98
CA GLY A 199 26.07 -16.31 -0.83
C GLY A 199 24.95 -17.32 -0.59
N GLY A 200 23.87 -17.30 -1.39
CA GLY A 200 22.77 -18.28 -1.34
C GLY A 200 21.54 -17.84 -0.54
N GLN A 201 21.56 -16.65 0.07
CA GLN A 201 20.38 -16.08 0.70
C GLN A 201 19.54 -15.30 -0.33
N SER A 202 18.23 -15.38 -0.22
CA SER A 202 17.29 -14.62 -1.06
C SER A 202 16.82 -13.35 -0.35
N LEU A 203 16.63 -12.28 -1.11
CA LEU A 203 15.92 -11.08 -0.64
C LEU A 203 14.46 -11.15 -1.03
N VAL A 204 13.58 -10.76 -0.11
CA VAL A 204 12.16 -10.57 -0.36
C VAL A 204 11.79 -9.15 0.07
N ALA A 205 11.36 -8.32 -0.88
CA ALA A 205 10.80 -7.03 -0.57
C ALA A 205 9.33 -7.21 -0.20
N LEU A 206 8.98 -6.93 1.06
CA LEU A 206 7.59 -7.08 1.50
C LEU A 206 6.70 -5.95 1.01
N LEU A 207 7.28 -4.79 0.70
CA LEU A 207 6.65 -3.72 -0.06
C LEU A 207 7.65 -3.05 -0.99
N ALA A 208 7.37 -3.07 -2.28
CA ALA A 208 8.10 -2.33 -3.29
C ALA A 208 7.14 -1.84 -4.38
N PHE A 209 7.58 -0.86 -5.13
CA PHE A 209 6.86 -0.27 -6.25
C PHE A 209 7.75 -0.24 -7.49
N THR A 210 7.15 -0.17 -8.67
CA THR A 210 7.89 -0.04 -9.94
C THR A 210 8.95 1.07 -9.89
N THR A 211 8.65 2.18 -9.20
CA THR A 211 9.60 3.30 -9.01
C THR A 211 10.80 2.94 -8.15
N ASN A 212 10.64 2.07 -7.15
CA ASN A 212 11.75 1.57 -6.33
C ASN A 212 12.68 0.68 -7.18
N ILE A 213 12.10 -0.20 -7.99
CA ILE A 213 12.85 -1.09 -8.88
C ILE A 213 13.63 -0.27 -9.92
N LYS A 214 12.99 0.75 -10.51
CA LYS A 214 13.67 1.69 -11.43
C LYS A 214 14.86 2.38 -10.78
N ALA A 215 14.72 2.86 -9.56
CA ALA A 215 15.76 3.56 -8.82
C ALA A 215 16.91 2.64 -8.35
N ALA A 216 16.59 1.40 -7.98
CA ALA A 216 17.59 0.41 -7.59
C ALA A 216 18.32 -0.20 -8.81
N GLY A 217 17.64 -0.30 -9.95
CA GLY A 217 18.13 -0.88 -11.19
C GLY A 217 17.86 -2.39 -11.29
N LEU A 218 17.61 -2.86 -12.52
CA LEU A 218 17.27 -4.26 -12.79
C LEU A 218 18.36 -5.25 -12.37
N THR A 219 19.62 -4.88 -12.54
CA THR A 219 20.76 -5.76 -12.17
C THR A 219 20.76 -6.11 -10.68
N ALA A 220 20.47 -5.12 -9.82
CA ALA A 220 20.44 -5.32 -8.38
C ALA A 220 19.14 -5.98 -7.88
N THR A 221 18.06 -5.90 -8.66
CA THR A 221 16.73 -6.32 -8.23
C THR A 221 16.17 -7.52 -8.98
N LYS A 222 16.86 -8.05 -9.99
CA LYS A 222 16.38 -9.16 -10.82
C LYS A 222 15.91 -10.34 -9.97
N GLY A 223 14.73 -10.86 -10.29
CA GLY A 223 14.17 -11.99 -9.59
C GLY A 223 13.49 -11.67 -8.26
N LEU A 224 13.64 -10.44 -7.74
CA LEU A 224 12.95 -9.99 -6.52
C LEU A 224 11.44 -10.12 -6.70
N ILE A 225 10.76 -10.71 -5.72
CA ILE A 225 9.31 -10.83 -5.69
C ILE A 225 8.71 -9.90 -4.66
N PHE A 226 7.53 -9.37 -4.97
CA PHE A 226 6.74 -8.56 -4.06
C PHE A 226 5.27 -8.50 -4.50
N THR A 227 4.42 -7.99 -3.64
CA THR A 227 2.97 -7.86 -3.91
C THR A 227 2.61 -6.41 -4.21
N GLU A 228 1.78 -6.22 -5.22
CA GLU A 228 1.18 -4.95 -5.60
C GLU A 228 -0.33 -5.07 -5.82
N ALA A 229 -1.03 -3.97 -5.64
CA ALA A 229 -2.46 -3.88 -5.93
C ALA A 229 -2.75 -3.39 -7.35
N PHE A 230 -1.71 -2.96 -8.07
CA PHE A 230 -1.83 -2.38 -9.42
C PHE A 230 -0.49 -2.50 -10.15
N TYR A 231 -0.55 -2.82 -11.43
CA TYR A 231 0.59 -2.72 -12.33
C TYR A 231 0.19 -1.92 -13.58
N TRP A 232 0.99 -0.94 -13.93
CA TRP A 232 0.67 0.02 -14.98
C TRP A 232 0.47 -0.62 -16.38
N ASP A 233 1.12 -1.73 -16.65
CA ASP A 233 1.11 -2.49 -17.91
C ASP A 233 0.38 -3.84 -17.77
N GLN A 234 -0.72 -3.88 -17.04
CA GLN A 234 -1.45 -5.12 -16.80
C GLN A 234 -2.43 -5.43 -17.96
N ASP A 235 -3.17 -4.43 -18.39
CA ASP A 235 -4.17 -4.50 -19.45
C ASP A 235 -4.33 -3.15 -20.17
N ASP A 236 -5.25 -3.07 -21.14
CA ASP A 236 -5.47 -1.86 -21.92
C ASP A 236 -5.99 -0.69 -21.07
N GLU A 237 -6.83 -0.95 -20.09
CA GLU A 237 -7.38 0.08 -19.21
C GLU A 237 -6.30 0.66 -18.29
N THR A 238 -5.47 -0.20 -17.69
CA THR A 238 -4.34 0.25 -16.84
C THR A 238 -3.32 1.03 -17.64
N ARG A 239 -3.02 0.60 -18.89
CA ARG A 239 -2.13 1.33 -19.80
C ARG A 239 -2.71 2.70 -20.21
N ALA A 240 -4.00 2.76 -20.52
CA ALA A 240 -4.67 4.02 -20.89
C ALA A 240 -4.65 5.04 -19.75
N PHE A 241 -5.00 4.62 -18.54
CA PHE A 241 -4.88 5.46 -17.35
C PHE A 241 -3.43 5.90 -17.11
N SER A 242 -2.50 4.97 -17.14
CA SER A 242 -1.08 5.23 -16.88
C SER A 242 -0.47 6.22 -17.87
N LYS A 243 -0.85 6.14 -19.16
CA LYS A 243 -0.42 7.12 -20.17
C LYS A 243 -0.92 8.53 -19.86
N ARG A 244 -2.18 8.68 -19.45
CA ARG A 244 -2.76 9.97 -19.04
C ARG A 244 -2.09 10.54 -17.80
N PHE A 245 -1.85 9.70 -16.81
CA PHE A 245 -1.15 10.09 -15.57
C PHE A 245 0.29 10.50 -15.86
N ALA A 246 1.04 9.69 -16.61
CA ALA A 246 2.43 9.92 -16.94
C ALA A 246 2.64 11.26 -17.68
N SER A 247 1.73 11.66 -18.58
CA SER A 247 1.79 12.94 -19.26
C SER A 247 1.74 14.15 -18.32
N ARG A 248 1.22 13.98 -17.11
CA ARG A 248 1.16 14.99 -16.05
C ARG A 248 2.23 14.80 -14.96
N HIS A 249 3.00 13.70 -15.02
CA HIS A 249 3.94 13.29 -13.98
C HIS A 249 5.32 12.92 -14.56
N HIS A 250 5.91 13.83 -15.32
CA HIS A 250 7.28 13.68 -15.86
C HIS A 250 7.50 12.36 -16.60
N ASN A 251 6.51 11.88 -17.34
CA ASN A 251 6.49 10.59 -18.06
C ASN A 251 6.74 9.35 -17.18
N ARG A 252 6.42 9.45 -15.88
CA ARG A 252 6.51 8.32 -14.94
C ARG A 252 5.14 7.68 -14.79
N PRO A 253 5.03 6.35 -14.92
CA PRO A 253 3.77 5.65 -14.69
C PRO A 253 3.38 5.73 -13.20
N PRO A 254 2.08 5.63 -12.89
CA PRO A 254 1.62 5.56 -11.51
C PRO A 254 1.98 4.23 -10.87
N THR A 255 2.06 4.22 -9.56
CA THR A 255 2.04 3.01 -8.73
C THR A 255 0.62 2.78 -8.19
N SER A 256 0.44 1.73 -7.40
CA SER A 256 -0.83 1.47 -6.71
C SER A 256 -1.29 2.63 -5.81
N LEU A 257 -0.37 3.48 -5.34
CA LEU A 257 -0.71 4.64 -4.48
C LEU A 257 -1.52 5.68 -5.26
N GLN A 258 -1.01 6.09 -6.42
CA GLN A 258 -1.69 7.08 -7.27
C GLN A 258 -2.95 6.50 -7.92
N ALA A 259 -2.87 5.26 -8.41
CA ALA A 259 -4.03 4.56 -8.96
C ALA A 259 -5.15 4.43 -7.91
N GLY A 260 -4.78 4.08 -6.67
CA GLY A 260 -5.71 3.99 -5.54
C GLY A 260 -6.29 5.34 -5.12
N THR A 261 -5.49 6.40 -5.15
CA THR A 261 -5.99 7.76 -4.85
C THR A 261 -7.02 8.21 -5.88
N TYR A 262 -6.78 7.96 -7.16
CA TYR A 262 -7.79 8.22 -8.19
C TYR A 262 -9.05 7.38 -7.96
N SER A 263 -8.91 6.07 -7.80
CA SER A 263 -10.02 5.13 -7.61
C SER A 263 -10.86 5.47 -6.38
N GLY A 264 -10.23 5.71 -5.23
CA GLY A 264 -10.91 6.06 -3.97
C GLY A 264 -11.62 7.40 -4.04
N THR A 265 -10.99 8.42 -4.64
CA THR A 265 -11.59 9.74 -4.84
C THR A 265 -12.81 9.66 -5.76
N MET A 266 -12.69 8.98 -6.90
CA MET A 266 -13.79 8.77 -7.85
C MET A 266 -14.96 8.04 -7.19
N HIS A 267 -14.67 6.97 -6.44
CA HIS A 267 -15.70 6.19 -5.76
C HIS A 267 -16.43 7.01 -4.68
N TYR A 268 -15.70 7.80 -3.89
CA TYR A 268 -16.27 8.72 -2.93
C TYR A 268 -17.22 9.73 -3.59
N LEU A 269 -16.81 10.35 -4.68
CA LEU A 269 -17.63 11.31 -5.41
C LEU A 269 -18.91 10.67 -5.98
N LYS A 270 -18.80 9.46 -6.54
CA LYS A 270 -19.97 8.66 -6.96
C LYS A 270 -20.92 8.37 -5.79
N ALA A 271 -20.38 8.02 -4.63
CA ALA A 271 -21.17 7.76 -3.43
C ALA A 271 -21.87 9.02 -2.89
N VAL A 272 -21.18 10.16 -2.87
CA VAL A 272 -21.78 11.46 -2.51
C VAL A 272 -22.92 11.84 -3.45
N ALA A 273 -22.72 11.71 -4.76
CA ALA A 273 -23.77 11.96 -5.75
C ALA A 273 -24.99 11.05 -5.58
N ALA A 274 -24.75 9.75 -5.35
CA ALA A 274 -25.81 8.77 -5.13
C ALA A 274 -26.54 8.96 -3.76
N ALA A 275 -25.81 9.45 -2.75
CA ALA A 275 -26.36 9.76 -1.44
C ALA A 275 -27.19 11.05 -1.43
N GLY A 276 -26.89 11.99 -2.33
CA GLY A 276 -27.50 13.33 -2.36
C GLY A 276 -27.14 14.19 -1.15
N THR A 277 -26.12 13.81 -0.39
CA THR A 277 -25.70 14.48 0.85
C THR A 277 -24.19 14.30 1.10
N LEU A 278 -23.62 15.14 1.98
CA LEU A 278 -22.27 14.99 2.51
C LEU A 278 -22.24 14.29 3.89
N ASP A 279 -23.39 13.85 4.40
CA ASP A 279 -23.43 13.13 5.68
C ASP A 279 -22.56 11.87 5.62
N PRO A 280 -21.52 11.73 6.44
CA PRO A 280 -20.55 10.66 6.32
C PRO A 280 -21.15 9.25 6.49
N ALA A 281 -22.12 9.09 7.37
CA ALA A 281 -22.74 7.78 7.58
C ALA A 281 -23.50 7.32 6.32
N THR A 282 -24.25 8.24 5.69
CA THR A 282 -24.98 7.99 4.44
C THR A 282 -24.04 7.75 3.28
N VAL A 283 -22.95 8.55 3.16
CA VAL A 283 -21.94 8.39 2.12
C VAL A 283 -21.21 7.06 2.26
N MET A 284 -20.75 6.70 3.46
CA MET A 284 -20.05 5.44 3.70
C MET A 284 -20.95 4.22 3.46
N LYS A 285 -22.24 4.34 3.75
CA LYS A 285 -23.23 3.31 3.37
C LYS A 285 -23.28 3.15 1.85
N LYS A 286 -23.36 4.26 1.10
CA LYS A 286 -23.34 4.23 -0.38
C LYS A 286 -22.03 3.69 -0.94
N MET A 287 -20.89 4.01 -0.35
CA MET A 287 -19.61 3.43 -0.74
C MET A 287 -19.57 1.90 -0.59
N ARG A 288 -20.29 1.33 0.38
CA ARG A 288 -20.42 -0.14 0.55
C ARG A 288 -21.42 -0.77 -0.40
N GLU A 289 -22.50 -0.05 -0.73
CA GLU A 289 -23.55 -0.52 -1.64
C GLU A 289 -23.12 -0.54 -3.10
N ILE A 290 -22.29 0.41 -3.51
CA ILE A 290 -21.84 0.55 -4.89
C ILE A 290 -20.57 -0.30 -5.08
N PRO A 291 -20.55 -1.28 -6.00
CA PRO A 291 -19.31 -2.00 -6.29
C PRO A 291 -18.26 -1.09 -6.92
N VAL A 292 -17.00 -1.33 -6.60
CA VAL A 292 -15.88 -0.59 -7.20
C VAL A 292 -15.53 -1.24 -8.52
N ASN A 293 -15.81 -0.54 -9.61
CA ASN A 293 -15.48 -0.95 -10.98
C ASN A 293 -14.78 0.21 -11.69
N ASP A 294 -13.48 0.05 -11.91
CA ASP A 294 -12.64 0.98 -12.64
C ASP A 294 -11.45 0.25 -13.31
N PHE A 295 -10.48 1.00 -13.83
CA PHE A 295 -9.29 0.42 -14.45
C PHE A 295 -8.43 -0.37 -13.46
N MET A 296 -8.48 -0.04 -12.17
CA MET A 296 -7.65 -0.65 -11.12
C MET A 296 -8.35 -1.84 -10.45
N THR A 297 -9.68 -1.84 -10.39
CA THR A 297 -10.45 -2.81 -9.60
C THR A 297 -11.69 -3.25 -10.37
N LYS A 298 -11.92 -4.56 -10.43
CA LYS A 298 -13.14 -5.16 -10.97
C LYS A 298 -13.90 -5.82 -9.82
N ASP A 299 -15.18 -5.50 -9.71
CA ASP A 299 -16.11 -6.02 -8.69
C ASP A 299 -15.61 -5.91 -7.24
N GLY A 300 -14.86 -4.81 -6.97
CA GLY A 300 -14.37 -4.53 -5.64
C GLY A 300 -15.51 -4.22 -4.66
N ARG A 301 -15.36 -4.69 -3.41
CA ARG A 301 -16.36 -4.53 -2.37
C ARG A 301 -15.76 -3.90 -1.12
N LEU A 302 -16.30 -2.78 -0.68
CA LEU A 302 -15.95 -2.18 0.60
C LEU A 302 -16.69 -2.89 1.74
N ARG A 303 -15.95 -3.55 2.63
CA ARG A 303 -16.49 -4.28 3.79
C ARG A 303 -16.86 -3.34 4.94
N GLU A 304 -17.57 -3.90 5.94
CA GLU A 304 -17.98 -3.17 7.15
C GLU A 304 -16.80 -2.66 7.97
N ASP A 305 -15.68 -3.39 8.00
CA ASP A 305 -14.44 -2.96 8.66
C ASP A 305 -13.67 -1.86 7.91
N GLY A 306 -14.17 -1.44 6.74
CA GLY A 306 -13.53 -0.43 5.89
C GLY A 306 -12.48 -0.97 4.93
N ARG A 307 -12.27 -2.29 4.83
CA ARG A 307 -11.34 -2.86 3.84
C ARG A 307 -11.99 -2.99 2.47
N LEU A 308 -11.37 -2.40 1.44
CA LEU A 308 -11.73 -2.70 0.06
C LEU A 308 -11.16 -4.07 -0.34
N ILE A 309 -12.04 -5.03 -0.61
CA ILE A 309 -11.71 -6.35 -1.12
C ILE A 309 -11.54 -6.28 -2.63
N ARG A 310 -10.36 -6.64 -3.10
CA ARG A 310 -9.95 -6.60 -4.50
C ARG A 310 -8.80 -7.57 -4.76
N ASN A 311 -8.52 -7.88 -6.01
CA ASN A 311 -7.39 -8.72 -6.37
C ASN A 311 -6.05 -8.03 -6.03
N MET A 312 -5.08 -8.87 -5.66
CA MET A 312 -3.67 -8.51 -5.46
C MET A 312 -2.81 -9.28 -6.46
N TYR A 313 -1.66 -8.74 -6.80
CA TYR A 313 -0.78 -9.31 -7.81
C TYR A 313 0.59 -9.62 -7.20
N LEU A 314 1.02 -10.89 -7.34
CA LEU A 314 2.41 -11.25 -7.08
C LEU A 314 3.23 -10.90 -8.31
N LEU A 315 4.19 -10.02 -8.14
CA LEU A 315 5.07 -9.54 -9.20
C LEU A 315 6.49 -10.06 -9.02
N GLN A 316 7.20 -10.20 -10.12
CA GLN A 316 8.64 -10.46 -10.12
C GLN A 316 9.35 -9.44 -11.00
N VAL A 317 10.51 -8.99 -10.51
CA VAL A 317 11.40 -8.12 -11.28
C VAL A 317 12.04 -8.91 -12.41
N LYS A 318 11.97 -8.38 -13.63
CA LYS A 318 12.60 -8.92 -14.82
C LYS A 318 14.13 -8.88 -14.73
N ALA A 319 14.78 -9.81 -15.41
CA ALA A 319 16.19 -9.68 -15.71
C ALA A 319 16.41 -8.55 -16.75
N PRO A 320 17.58 -7.89 -16.79
CA PRO A 320 17.82 -6.79 -17.73
C PRO A 320 17.52 -7.14 -19.18
N GLU A 321 17.80 -8.37 -19.61
CA GLU A 321 17.57 -8.90 -20.96
C GLU A 321 16.09 -9.17 -21.27
N GLU A 322 15.23 -9.26 -20.28
CA GLU A 322 13.78 -9.43 -20.43
C GLU A 322 13.05 -8.10 -20.64
N SER A 323 13.67 -6.97 -20.24
CA SER A 323 13.06 -5.64 -20.31
C SER A 323 13.10 -5.08 -21.74
N LYS A 324 11.94 -4.64 -22.23
CA LYS A 324 11.76 -4.08 -23.58
C LYS A 324 11.59 -2.57 -23.60
N GLY A 325 11.67 -1.92 -22.44
CA GLY A 325 11.47 -0.47 -22.33
C GLY A 325 11.79 0.06 -20.95
N GLU A 326 11.82 1.39 -20.85
CA GLU A 326 12.27 2.09 -19.64
C GLU A 326 11.52 1.66 -18.36
N TRP A 327 10.23 1.38 -18.46
CA TRP A 327 9.35 1.03 -17.35
C TRP A 327 8.86 -0.41 -17.40
N ASP A 328 9.31 -1.20 -18.37
CA ASP A 328 9.00 -2.63 -18.49
C ASP A 328 9.89 -3.46 -17.55
N LEU A 329 9.66 -3.33 -16.25
CA LEU A 329 10.53 -3.83 -15.19
C LEU A 329 9.99 -5.10 -14.51
N LEU A 330 8.70 -5.38 -14.66
CA LEU A 330 8.02 -6.40 -13.86
C LEU A 330 7.24 -7.38 -14.74
N LYS A 331 7.03 -8.56 -14.20
CA LYS A 331 6.08 -9.54 -14.74
C LYS A 331 5.13 -10.02 -13.65
N VAL A 332 3.86 -10.19 -14.00
CA VAL A 332 2.84 -10.75 -13.10
C VAL A 332 3.02 -12.24 -13.02
N LEU A 333 3.32 -12.78 -11.85
CA LEU A 333 3.44 -14.21 -11.61
C LEU A 333 2.07 -14.85 -11.32
N SER A 334 1.25 -14.16 -10.53
CA SER A 334 -0.10 -14.63 -10.21
C SER A 334 -0.99 -13.49 -9.77
N THR A 335 -2.29 -13.70 -9.97
CA THR A 335 -3.36 -12.91 -9.37
C THR A 335 -3.93 -13.68 -8.20
N VAL A 336 -4.01 -13.03 -7.05
CA VAL A 336 -4.58 -13.59 -5.82
C VAL A 336 -5.89 -12.86 -5.54
N SER A 337 -6.96 -13.61 -5.33
CA SER A 337 -8.27 -13.01 -5.04
C SER A 337 -8.25 -12.22 -3.74
N GLY A 338 -9.08 -11.19 -3.65
CA GLY A 338 -9.17 -10.38 -2.43
C GLY A 338 -9.57 -11.19 -1.20
N GLU A 339 -10.43 -12.18 -1.36
CA GLU A 339 -10.84 -13.06 -0.26
C GLU A 339 -9.68 -13.94 0.27
N GLU A 340 -8.72 -14.29 -0.57
CA GLU A 340 -7.52 -15.02 -0.16
C GLU A 340 -6.43 -14.08 0.37
N ALA A 341 -6.31 -12.88 -0.19
CA ALA A 341 -5.24 -11.93 0.14
C ALA A 341 -5.48 -11.19 1.46
N PHE A 342 -6.71 -10.69 1.68
CA PHE A 342 -7.02 -9.88 2.85
C PHE A 342 -7.52 -10.71 4.03
N ARG A 343 -7.29 -10.17 5.23
CA ARG A 343 -7.72 -10.80 6.48
C ARG A 343 -9.24 -11.04 6.48
N PRO A 344 -9.71 -12.23 6.90
CA PRO A 344 -11.13 -12.47 7.06
C PRO A 344 -11.81 -11.45 8.00
N LEU A 345 -13.06 -11.11 7.69
CA LEU A 345 -13.84 -10.19 8.53
C LEU A 345 -13.96 -10.77 9.95
N GLY A 346 -13.72 -9.93 10.94
CA GLY A 346 -13.78 -10.30 12.36
C GLY A 346 -12.46 -10.77 12.97
N GLU A 347 -11.47 -11.18 12.18
CA GLU A 347 -10.17 -11.64 12.71
C GLU A 347 -9.21 -10.50 13.08
N GLY A 348 -9.42 -9.29 12.57
CA GLY A 348 -8.56 -8.13 12.82
C GLY A 348 -8.82 -7.39 14.12
N GLY A 349 -9.81 -7.81 14.91
CA GLY A 349 -10.18 -7.13 16.15
C GLY A 349 -11.06 -5.88 15.95
N CYS A 350 -11.54 -5.63 14.74
CA CYS A 350 -12.51 -4.58 14.47
C CYS A 350 -13.86 -4.91 15.14
N SER A 351 -14.46 -3.91 15.79
CA SER A 351 -15.78 -4.07 16.42
C SER A 351 -16.95 -3.86 15.45
N LEU A 352 -16.67 -3.30 14.25
CA LEU A 352 -17.66 -3.10 13.20
C LEU A 352 -17.91 -4.43 12.47
N GLY A 353 -19.17 -4.75 12.17
CA GLY A 353 -19.51 -6.00 11.47
C GLY A 353 -19.56 -7.25 12.37
N ARG A 354 -19.56 -7.10 13.69
CA ARG A 354 -19.95 -8.13 14.66
C ARG A 354 -21.45 -8.00 14.89
N GLY A 355 -22.21 -8.33 13.88
CA GLY A 355 -23.67 -8.43 13.94
C GLY A 355 -24.10 -9.86 13.71
#